data_07c40ec423bc7a70b937ea3e0c040c15
#
_entry.id   07c40ec423bc7a70b937ea3e0c040c15
#
_cell.length_a   1.000
_cell.length_b   1.000
_cell.length_c   1.000
_cell.angle_alpha   90.00
_cell.angle_beta   90.00
_cell.angle_gamma   90.00
#
_symmetry.space_group_name_H-M   'P 1'
#
loop_
_entity.id
_entity.type
_entity.pdbx_description
1 polymer ?
#
loop_
_entity_poly.entity_id
_entity_poly.type
_entity_poly.pdbx_seq_one_letter_code
_entity_poly.pdbx_strand_id
1 'polypeptide(L)'
;GEYVVVADVGEKNLIVYNGDDSGKEITTDYPIVQAEVSKQGVVAVLLEESSSNVIRIYNPYDVQNKLLAEIPTNIDDGYPVSIDISDDGVNVAAVFVSVNDSKIQSRVAFYDFSDVGKNSNFLVGAQVYNDKLISEVKYLNDNDVCVFGEDGYCVWTNLRQPKVKFQKKYGTSIKSVFYNSKYIGVILDADDGNKNELEVFELSGKRKLKIELSEQYKQVQLNDNNEIMLNSDSKCVIYKMNGIKKFSSNIKGKVEH
;
A
#
# COMPACT_ATOMS: atom_id res chain seq x y z
N GLY A 1 -0.31 9.59 -18.50
CA GLY A 1 0.94 8.89 -18.27
C GLY A 1 0.92 8.33 -16.87
N GLU A 2 1.54 7.21 -16.68
CA GLU A 2 1.70 6.64 -15.34
C GLU A 2 3.11 6.96 -14.88
N TYR A 3 3.22 7.49 -13.67
CA TYR A 3 4.51 7.68 -13.02
C TYR A 3 4.94 6.38 -12.34
N VAL A 4 6.25 6.12 -12.36
CA VAL A 4 6.87 5.00 -11.66
C VAL A 4 8.05 5.54 -10.87
N VAL A 5 8.14 5.16 -9.60
CA VAL A 5 9.31 5.42 -8.77
C VAL A 5 10.16 4.15 -8.66
N VAL A 6 11.46 4.31 -8.84
CA VAL A 6 12.47 3.29 -8.57
C VAL A 6 13.37 3.84 -7.48
N ALA A 7 13.38 3.20 -6.31
CA ALA A 7 14.15 3.62 -5.15
C ALA A 7 15.18 2.56 -4.77
N ASP A 8 16.37 2.99 -4.42
CA ASP A 8 17.43 2.14 -3.86
C ASP A 8 17.22 2.09 -2.34
N VAL A 9 16.47 1.06 -1.89
CA VAL A 9 16.10 0.89 -0.47
C VAL A 9 17.35 0.59 0.35
N GLY A 10 17.53 1.32 1.45
CA GLY A 10 18.73 1.30 2.28
C GLY A 10 19.81 2.30 1.82
N GLU A 11 19.66 2.87 0.65
CA GLU A 11 20.52 3.92 0.08
C GLU A 11 19.75 5.25 -0.06
N LYS A 12 20.29 6.21 -0.80
CA LYS A 12 19.78 7.59 -0.78
C LYS A 12 19.24 8.08 -2.14
N ASN A 13 19.18 7.22 -3.14
CA ASN A 13 18.81 7.63 -4.49
C ASN A 13 17.49 7.02 -4.91
N LEU A 14 16.68 7.82 -5.58
CA LEU A 14 15.49 7.35 -6.29
C LEU A 14 15.34 8.09 -7.62
N ILE A 15 14.63 7.48 -8.55
CA ILE A 15 14.32 8.05 -9.86
C ILE A 15 12.82 7.92 -10.10
N VAL A 16 12.21 9.00 -10.60
CA VAL A 16 10.80 9.02 -11.00
C VAL A 16 10.69 9.15 -12.51
N TYR A 17 10.01 8.20 -13.12
CA TYR A 17 9.74 8.15 -14.57
C TYR A 17 8.29 8.50 -14.86
N ASN A 18 8.06 9.19 -15.96
CA ASN A 18 6.72 9.48 -16.50
C ASN A 18 6.41 8.72 -17.82
N GLY A 19 7.29 7.80 -18.21
CA GLY A 19 7.20 7.03 -19.44
C GLY A 19 7.86 7.67 -20.67
N ASP A 20 8.05 8.99 -20.68
CA ASP A 20 8.50 9.73 -21.85
C ASP A 20 9.90 10.36 -21.70
N ASP A 21 10.47 10.34 -20.50
CA ASP A 21 11.77 10.97 -20.21
C ASP A 21 12.80 10.00 -19.61
N SER A 22 14.01 10.50 -19.40
CA SER A 22 15.10 9.77 -18.73
C SER A 22 14.89 9.58 -17.21
N GLY A 23 13.79 10.09 -16.68
CA GLY A 23 13.51 10.12 -15.26
C GLY A 23 14.07 11.36 -14.57
N LYS A 24 13.55 11.62 -13.38
CA LYS A 24 13.99 12.70 -12.49
C LYS A 24 14.59 12.10 -11.23
N GLU A 25 15.88 12.38 -11.02
CA GLU A 25 16.62 11.91 -9.86
C GLU A 25 16.37 12.78 -8.63
N ILE A 26 16.24 12.11 -7.48
CA ILE A 26 16.24 12.71 -6.16
C ILE A 26 17.29 11.98 -5.32
N THR A 27 18.18 12.75 -4.69
CA THR A 27 19.10 12.27 -3.67
C THR A 27 18.61 12.77 -2.32
N THR A 28 18.40 11.86 -1.39
CA THR A 28 17.93 12.15 -0.02
C THR A 28 19.11 12.29 0.94
N ASP A 29 18.89 12.93 2.09
CA ASP A 29 19.93 13.07 3.12
C ASP A 29 20.12 11.78 3.94
N TYR A 30 19.06 10.97 4.02
CA TYR A 30 18.99 9.75 4.81
C TYR A 30 18.63 8.54 3.94
N PRO A 31 18.93 7.31 4.38
CA PRO A 31 18.54 6.10 3.68
C PRO A 31 17.03 5.98 3.47
N ILE A 32 16.65 5.49 2.30
CA ILE A 32 15.25 5.28 1.91
C ILE A 32 14.76 3.96 2.49
N VAL A 33 13.63 4.00 3.20
CA VAL A 33 12.91 2.82 3.68
C VAL A 33 11.82 2.42 2.70
N GLN A 34 11.05 3.41 2.21
CA GLN A 34 9.95 3.21 1.26
C GLN A 34 9.75 4.47 0.42
N ALA A 35 9.35 4.30 -0.83
CA ALA A 35 8.95 5.39 -1.72
C ALA A 35 7.68 5.02 -2.48
N GLU A 36 6.71 5.94 -2.53
CA GLU A 36 5.45 5.78 -3.24
C GLU A 36 5.20 7.00 -4.13
N VAL A 37 4.66 6.80 -5.33
CA VAL A 37 4.42 7.86 -6.30
C VAL A 37 2.96 7.98 -6.67
N SER A 38 2.44 9.21 -6.66
CA SER A 38 1.08 9.54 -7.10
C SER A 38 0.94 9.52 -8.62
N LYS A 39 -0.30 9.56 -9.13
CA LYS A 39 -0.58 9.75 -10.56
C LYS A 39 -0.23 11.15 -11.09
N GLN A 40 0.15 12.06 -10.21
CA GLN A 40 0.63 13.40 -10.56
C GLN A 40 2.17 13.52 -10.53
N GLY A 41 2.88 12.43 -10.19
CA GLY A 41 4.34 12.41 -10.09
C GLY A 41 4.89 12.98 -8.78
N VAL A 42 4.03 13.24 -7.79
CA VAL A 42 4.45 13.59 -6.42
C VAL A 42 4.86 12.30 -5.70
N VAL A 43 5.97 12.36 -4.98
CA VAL A 43 6.56 11.18 -4.31
C VAL A 43 6.57 11.38 -2.81
N ALA A 44 6.02 10.41 -2.08
CA ALA A 44 6.22 10.29 -0.63
C ALA A 44 7.37 9.33 -0.36
N VAL A 45 8.33 9.77 0.46
CA VAL A 45 9.51 8.97 0.80
C VAL A 45 9.63 8.87 2.31
N LEU A 46 9.66 7.64 2.81
CA LEU A 46 9.99 7.34 4.20
C LEU A 46 11.51 7.16 4.31
N LEU A 47 12.13 7.94 5.18
CA LEU A 47 13.57 7.96 5.40
C LEU A 47 13.91 7.57 6.83
N GLU A 48 15.02 6.89 7.02
CA GLU A 48 15.55 6.47 8.31
C GLU A 48 16.67 7.39 8.78
N GLU A 49 16.43 8.16 9.83
CA GLU A 49 17.45 8.92 10.55
C GLU A 49 18.09 8.07 11.65
N SER A 50 19.17 8.57 12.26
CA SER A 50 19.93 7.82 13.29
C SER A 50 19.08 7.43 14.52
N SER A 51 18.05 8.20 14.87
CA SER A 51 17.22 8.00 16.06
C SER A 51 15.73 8.22 15.85
N SER A 52 15.33 8.50 14.61
CA SER A 52 13.94 8.80 14.23
C SER A 52 13.71 8.42 12.77
N ASN A 53 12.54 8.72 12.27
CA ASN A 53 12.22 8.64 10.86
C ASN A 53 11.63 9.97 10.39
N VAL A 54 11.62 10.19 9.09
CA VAL A 54 10.99 11.35 8.48
C VAL A 54 10.29 10.95 7.20
N ILE A 55 9.09 11.48 6.99
CA ILE A 55 8.37 11.34 5.72
C ILE A 55 8.55 12.65 4.96
N ARG A 56 9.11 12.58 3.76
CA ARG A 56 9.29 13.73 2.87
C ARG A 56 8.45 13.58 1.62
N ILE A 57 7.88 14.70 1.19
CA ILE A 57 7.06 14.80 -0.01
C ILE A 57 7.82 15.62 -1.05
N TYR A 58 8.05 15.02 -2.21
CA TYR A 58 8.78 15.65 -3.31
C TYR A 58 7.91 15.78 -4.55
N ASN A 59 8.10 16.89 -5.26
CA ASN A 59 7.70 17.00 -6.67
C ASN A 59 8.97 17.13 -7.52
N PRO A 60 9.49 16.04 -8.11
CA PRO A 60 10.73 16.08 -8.87
C PRO A 60 10.63 16.90 -10.16
N TYR A 61 9.42 17.20 -10.63
CA TYR A 61 9.14 17.98 -11.83
C TYR A 61 9.01 19.48 -11.55
N ASP A 62 8.89 19.88 -10.27
CA ASP A 62 8.96 21.29 -9.88
C ASP A 62 10.44 21.72 -9.73
N VAL A 63 10.90 22.56 -10.66
CA VAL A 63 12.29 23.02 -10.69
C VAL A 63 12.62 23.97 -9.54
N GLN A 64 11.63 24.70 -9.03
CA GLN A 64 11.82 25.72 -8.00
C GLN A 64 11.65 25.18 -6.58
N ASN A 65 10.76 24.21 -6.39
CA ASN A 65 10.43 23.70 -5.07
C ASN A 65 10.26 22.17 -5.11
N LYS A 66 11.37 21.46 -5.18
CA LYS A 66 11.33 19.98 -5.22
C LYS A 66 10.81 19.35 -3.94
N LEU A 67 11.20 19.85 -2.76
CA LEU A 67 10.72 19.39 -1.45
C LEU A 67 9.47 20.20 -1.07
N LEU A 68 8.32 19.54 -1.05
CA LEU A 68 7.04 20.18 -0.76
C LEU A 68 6.72 20.21 0.75
N ALA A 69 7.06 19.14 1.46
CA ALA A 69 6.78 19.02 2.89
C ALA A 69 7.68 17.99 3.57
N GLU A 70 7.79 18.12 4.88
CA GLU A 70 8.49 17.19 5.75
C GLU A 70 7.65 16.93 7.00
N ILE A 71 7.49 15.67 7.36
CA ILE A 71 6.80 15.22 8.56
C ILE A 71 7.81 14.47 9.42
N PRO A 72 8.36 15.10 10.46
CA PRO A 72 9.19 14.39 11.42
C PRO A 72 8.31 13.41 12.20
N THR A 73 8.80 12.20 12.43
CA THR A 73 8.15 11.23 13.29
C THR A 73 8.80 11.23 14.66
N ASN A 74 8.00 11.02 15.69
CA ASN A 74 8.51 10.94 17.07
C ASN A 74 8.55 9.48 17.54
N ILE A 75 9.44 9.18 18.47
CA ILE A 75 9.51 7.86 19.10
C ILE A 75 8.17 7.44 19.73
N ASP A 76 7.42 8.41 20.29
CA ASP A 76 6.10 8.17 20.89
C ASP A 76 5.02 7.81 19.87
N ASP A 77 5.20 8.15 18.58
CA ASP A 77 4.30 7.75 17.50
C ASP A 77 4.49 6.28 17.09
N GLY A 78 5.60 5.67 17.45
CA GLY A 78 6.03 4.35 17.03
C GLY A 78 6.91 4.36 15.79
N TYR A 79 7.33 3.19 15.33
CA TYR A 79 8.14 3.02 14.13
C TYR A 79 7.22 2.98 12.88
N PRO A 80 7.47 3.81 11.87
CA PRO A 80 6.68 3.78 10.64
C PRO A 80 7.02 2.54 9.81
N VAL A 81 6.00 1.77 9.46
CA VAL A 81 6.17 0.48 8.75
C VAL A 81 5.59 0.49 7.33
N SER A 82 4.73 1.44 7.03
CA SER A 82 4.13 1.58 5.70
C SER A 82 3.65 3.01 5.47
N ILE A 83 3.86 3.51 4.26
CA ILE A 83 3.30 4.77 3.77
C ILE A 83 2.60 4.55 2.43
N ASP A 84 1.67 5.42 2.08
CA ASP A 84 1.13 5.53 0.73
C ASP A 84 0.62 6.94 0.45
N ILE A 85 0.52 7.30 -0.83
CA ILE A 85 0.11 8.63 -1.30
C ILE A 85 -1.12 8.52 -2.20
N SER A 86 -2.06 9.47 -2.08
CA SER A 86 -3.25 9.55 -2.91
C SER A 86 -2.93 9.80 -4.39
N ASP A 87 -3.82 9.42 -5.29
CA ASP A 87 -3.66 9.59 -6.74
C ASP A 87 -3.42 11.06 -7.14
N ASP A 88 -4.05 12.00 -6.44
CA ASP A 88 -3.87 13.45 -6.65
C ASP A 88 -2.56 14.01 -6.07
N GLY A 89 -1.83 13.22 -5.27
CA GLY A 89 -0.56 13.62 -4.67
C GLY A 89 -0.68 14.57 -3.48
N VAL A 90 -1.88 14.76 -2.93
CA VAL A 90 -2.16 15.74 -1.88
C VAL A 90 -2.22 15.12 -0.49
N ASN A 91 -2.57 13.84 -0.38
CA ASN A 91 -2.75 13.17 0.89
C ASN A 91 -1.76 12.01 1.05
N VAL A 92 -1.26 11.81 2.26
CA VAL A 92 -0.43 10.66 2.65
C VAL A 92 -1.07 9.95 3.83
N ALA A 93 -1.04 8.63 3.80
CA ALA A 93 -1.35 7.77 4.93
C ALA A 93 -0.09 7.06 5.40
N ALA A 94 0.09 6.92 6.72
CA ALA A 94 1.22 6.22 7.31
C ALA A 94 0.76 5.31 8.45
N VAL A 95 1.39 4.14 8.54
CA VAL A 95 1.19 3.20 9.65
C VAL A 95 2.41 3.25 10.54
N PHE A 96 2.17 3.45 11.83
CA PHE A 96 3.17 3.39 12.88
C PHE A 96 2.88 2.21 13.80
N VAL A 97 3.92 1.51 14.23
CA VAL A 97 3.81 0.39 15.17
C VAL A 97 4.67 0.66 16.39
N SER A 98 4.10 0.50 17.57
CA SER A 98 4.78 0.57 18.84
C SER A 98 4.50 -0.67 19.68
N VAL A 99 5.38 -0.95 20.65
CA VAL A 99 5.20 -2.01 21.64
C VAL A 99 5.26 -1.38 23.00
N ASN A 100 4.13 -1.37 23.72
CA ASN A 100 4.01 -0.85 25.06
C ASN A 100 3.53 -1.96 26.01
N ASP A 101 4.24 -2.21 27.09
CA ASP A 101 3.90 -3.26 28.08
C ASP A 101 3.66 -4.64 27.44
N SER A 102 4.49 -5.03 26.48
CA SER A 102 4.39 -6.27 25.70
C SER A 102 3.15 -6.37 24.80
N LYS A 103 2.48 -5.25 24.52
CA LYS A 103 1.33 -5.17 23.63
C LYS A 103 1.66 -4.37 22.39
N ILE A 104 1.27 -4.90 21.24
CA ILE A 104 1.41 -4.20 19.96
C ILE A 104 0.31 -3.16 19.86
N GLN A 105 0.69 -1.95 19.44
CA GLN A 105 -0.25 -0.93 19.03
C GLN A 105 0.12 -0.43 17.63
N SER A 106 -0.86 -0.40 16.73
CA SER A 106 -0.71 0.24 15.43
C SER A 106 -1.50 1.53 15.40
N ARG A 107 -0.89 2.58 14.85
CA ARG A 107 -1.54 3.87 14.59
C ARG A 107 -1.49 4.17 13.11
N VAL A 108 -2.63 4.44 12.51
CA VAL A 108 -2.73 4.91 11.12
C VAL A 108 -2.99 6.40 11.17
N ALA A 109 -2.09 7.17 10.58
CA ALA A 109 -2.18 8.63 10.52
C ALA A 109 -2.46 9.08 9.08
N PHE A 110 -3.30 10.11 8.93
CA PHE A 110 -3.67 10.70 7.65
C PHE A 110 -3.21 12.15 7.62
N TYR A 111 -2.47 12.50 6.58
CA TYR A 111 -1.88 13.81 6.35
C TYR A 111 -2.47 14.43 5.08
N ASP A 112 -2.69 15.74 5.11
CA ASP A 112 -3.22 16.53 3.98
C ASP A 112 -2.25 17.71 3.72
N PHE A 113 -1.62 17.72 2.55
CA PHE A 113 -0.63 18.73 2.14
C PHE A 113 -1.24 19.92 1.38
N SER A 114 -2.56 19.97 1.25
CA SER A 114 -3.24 21.15 0.74
C SER A 114 -3.11 22.31 1.74
N ASP A 115 -3.53 23.50 1.32
CA ASP A 115 -3.55 24.69 2.19
C ASP A 115 -4.39 24.49 3.47
N VAL A 116 -5.35 23.57 3.43
CA VAL A 116 -6.19 23.26 4.60
C VAL A 116 -5.40 22.47 5.65
N GLY A 117 -4.55 21.56 5.25
CA GLY A 117 -3.74 20.73 6.15
C GLY A 117 -2.62 21.52 6.85
N LYS A 118 -2.13 22.59 6.25
CA LYS A 118 -1.06 23.44 6.84
C LYS A 118 -1.38 23.95 8.24
N ASN A 119 -2.65 24.22 8.55
CA ASN A 119 -3.09 24.70 9.87
C ASN A 119 -3.01 23.64 10.98
N SER A 120 -2.84 22.36 10.64
CA SER A 120 -2.81 21.25 11.59
C SER A 120 -1.48 20.47 11.54
N ASN A 121 -0.38 21.10 11.10
CA ASN A 121 0.88 20.43 10.79
C ASN A 121 0.68 19.20 9.90
N PHE A 122 -0.21 19.34 8.92
CA PHE A 122 -0.64 18.35 7.95
C PHE A 122 -1.41 17.14 8.53
N LEU A 123 -1.33 16.81 9.81
CA LEU A 123 -2.07 15.70 10.42
C LEU A 123 -3.56 16.06 10.53
N VAL A 124 -4.39 15.38 9.75
CA VAL A 124 -5.84 15.67 9.67
C VAL A 124 -6.71 14.60 10.32
N GLY A 125 -6.15 13.42 10.57
CA GLY A 125 -6.87 12.33 11.24
C GLY A 125 -5.95 11.20 11.63
N ALA A 126 -6.39 10.38 12.58
CA ALA A 126 -5.70 9.16 12.95
C ALA A 126 -6.66 8.09 13.49
N GLN A 127 -6.23 6.83 13.41
CA GLN A 127 -6.92 5.69 13.98
C GLN A 127 -5.93 4.80 14.71
N VAL A 128 -6.27 4.41 15.94
CA VAL A 128 -5.45 3.53 16.77
C VAL A 128 -6.06 2.13 16.84
N TYR A 129 -5.22 1.12 16.72
CA TYR A 129 -5.53 -0.29 16.86
C TYR A 129 -4.73 -0.86 18.01
N ASN A 130 -5.39 -1.24 19.09
CA ASN A 130 -4.76 -1.88 20.25
C ASN A 130 -4.72 -3.40 20.06
N ASP A 131 -3.63 -4.02 20.48
CA ASP A 131 -3.38 -5.47 20.40
C ASP A 131 -3.57 -6.01 18.94
N LYS A 132 -3.20 -5.17 17.95
CA LYS A 132 -3.35 -5.52 16.53
C LYS A 132 -2.22 -4.94 15.70
N LEU A 133 -1.61 -5.78 14.87
CA LEU A 133 -0.64 -5.36 13.89
C LEU A 133 -1.36 -4.96 12.59
N ILE A 134 -1.16 -3.72 12.18
CA ILE A 134 -1.46 -3.24 10.83
C ILE A 134 -0.12 -3.17 10.10
N SER A 135 0.00 -3.89 9.01
CA SER A 135 1.27 -4.03 8.28
C SER A 135 1.37 -3.14 7.05
N GLU A 136 0.23 -2.74 6.49
CA GLU A 136 0.21 -2.02 5.22
C GLU A 136 -0.97 -1.05 5.16
N VAL A 137 -0.75 0.09 4.52
CA VAL A 137 -1.79 1.07 4.15
C VAL A 137 -1.70 1.37 2.67
N LYS A 138 -2.87 1.46 1.99
CA LYS A 138 -2.93 1.80 0.58
C LYS A 138 -4.13 2.69 0.26
N TYR A 139 -3.88 3.76 -0.50
CA TYR A 139 -4.93 4.53 -1.14
C TYR A 139 -5.56 3.71 -2.27
N LEU A 140 -6.86 3.55 -2.24
CA LEU A 140 -7.63 2.93 -3.32
C LEU A 140 -8.09 3.96 -4.35
N ASN A 141 -8.21 5.19 -3.90
CA ASN A 141 -8.50 6.42 -4.64
C ASN A 141 -8.24 7.60 -3.70
N ASP A 142 -8.49 8.84 -4.14
CA ASP A 142 -8.21 10.05 -3.33
C ASP A 142 -8.98 10.15 -2.01
N ASN A 143 -10.04 9.36 -1.81
CA ASN A 143 -10.93 9.44 -0.66
C ASN A 143 -10.93 8.19 0.24
N ASP A 144 -10.55 7.05 -0.30
CA ASP A 144 -10.64 5.76 0.39
C ASP A 144 -9.27 5.16 0.63
N VAL A 145 -8.99 4.82 1.86
CA VAL A 145 -7.75 4.15 2.28
C VAL A 145 -8.08 2.77 2.82
N CYS A 146 -7.35 1.75 2.39
CA CYS A 146 -7.39 0.42 2.96
C CYS A 146 -6.20 0.20 3.87
N VAL A 147 -6.45 -0.37 5.04
CA VAL A 147 -5.42 -0.86 5.95
C VAL A 147 -5.53 -2.37 6.07
N PHE A 148 -4.38 -3.04 6.00
CA PHE A 148 -4.28 -4.49 6.05
C PHE A 148 -3.63 -4.93 7.36
N GLY A 149 -4.28 -5.85 8.05
CA GLY A 149 -3.75 -6.52 9.21
C GLY A 149 -3.66 -8.04 8.97
N GLU A 150 -3.13 -8.76 9.93
CA GLU A 150 -2.91 -10.19 9.85
C GLU A 150 -4.20 -11.00 9.56
N ASP A 151 -5.31 -10.61 10.18
CA ASP A 151 -6.60 -11.32 10.16
C ASP A 151 -7.71 -10.59 9.40
N GLY A 152 -7.38 -9.52 8.66
CA GLY A 152 -8.41 -8.76 7.98
C GLY A 152 -7.93 -7.42 7.43
N TYR A 153 -8.86 -6.68 6.87
CA TYR A 153 -8.63 -5.34 6.36
C TYR A 153 -9.82 -4.42 6.65
N CYS A 154 -9.57 -3.11 6.63
CA CYS A 154 -10.57 -2.08 6.84
C CYS A 154 -10.40 -0.97 5.81
N VAL A 155 -11.48 -0.59 5.16
CA VAL A 155 -11.52 0.57 4.26
C VAL A 155 -12.07 1.77 5.02
N TRP A 156 -11.27 2.82 5.07
CA TRP A 156 -11.58 4.10 5.67
C TRP A 156 -11.91 5.14 4.60
N THR A 157 -12.85 6.01 4.92
CA THR A 157 -13.21 7.18 4.13
C THR A 157 -13.35 8.42 5.02
N ASN A 158 -13.45 9.60 4.42
CA ASN A 158 -13.51 10.86 5.18
C ASN A 158 -12.37 11.01 6.19
N LEU A 159 -11.13 11.00 5.70
CA LEU A 159 -9.90 10.83 6.50
C LEU A 159 -9.65 11.94 7.53
N ARG A 160 -10.31 13.10 7.43
CA ARG A 160 -10.30 14.15 8.47
C ARG A 160 -11.14 13.78 9.69
N GLN A 161 -12.16 12.94 9.50
CA GLN A 161 -12.96 12.30 10.53
C GLN A 161 -13.15 10.85 10.10
N PRO A 162 -12.13 9.99 10.28
CA PRO A 162 -12.09 8.67 9.69
C PRO A 162 -13.34 7.85 9.99
N LYS A 163 -13.99 7.37 8.94
CA LYS A 163 -15.18 6.51 9.03
C LYS A 163 -14.93 5.19 8.33
N VAL A 164 -15.32 4.10 8.97
CA VAL A 164 -15.31 2.78 8.33
C VAL A 164 -16.33 2.75 7.21
N LYS A 165 -15.85 2.50 5.99
CA LYS A 165 -16.69 2.27 4.83
C LYS A 165 -17.04 0.78 4.69
N PHE A 166 -16.02 -0.06 4.88
CA PHE A 166 -16.16 -1.51 4.88
C PHE A 166 -15.04 -2.14 5.71
N GLN A 167 -15.37 -3.23 6.39
CA GLN A 167 -14.40 -4.02 7.15
C GLN A 167 -14.64 -5.51 6.90
N LYS A 168 -13.57 -6.26 6.72
CA LYS A 168 -13.60 -7.71 6.65
C LYS A 168 -12.61 -8.29 7.65
N LYS A 169 -13.07 -9.27 8.42
CA LYS A 169 -12.25 -10.04 9.34
C LYS A 169 -12.36 -11.52 8.96
N TYR A 170 -11.26 -12.23 9.07
CA TYR A 170 -11.15 -13.65 8.78
C TYR A 170 -10.79 -14.42 10.05
N GLY A 171 -11.11 -15.71 10.07
CA GLY A 171 -10.67 -16.63 11.12
C GLY A 171 -9.28 -17.23 10.87
N THR A 172 -8.65 -16.89 9.74
CA THR A 172 -7.37 -17.39 9.29
C THR A 172 -6.51 -16.24 8.79
N SER A 173 -5.20 -16.47 8.65
CA SER A 173 -4.25 -15.44 8.22
C SER A 173 -4.41 -15.09 6.73
N ILE A 174 -4.15 -13.83 6.41
CA ILE A 174 -4.05 -13.35 5.03
C ILE A 174 -2.62 -13.61 4.55
N LYS A 175 -2.47 -14.38 3.47
CA LYS A 175 -1.18 -14.64 2.80
C LYS A 175 -0.75 -13.53 1.86
N SER A 176 -1.71 -12.98 1.13
CA SER A 176 -1.44 -11.95 0.13
C SER A 176 -2.64 -11.06 -0.03
N VAL A 177 -2.38 -9.79 -0.31
CA VAL A 177 -3.37 -8.79 -0.67
C VAL A 177 -3.10 -8.26 -2.07
N PHE A 178 -4.15 -7.89 -2.77
CA PHE A 178 -4.07 -7.22 -4.06
C PHE A 178 -5.29 -6.33 -4.25
N TYR A 179 -5.12 -5.21 -4.92
CA TYR A 179 -6.17 -4.20 -4.99
C TYR A 179 -6.03 -3.32 -6.24
N ASN A 180 -7.08 -2.62 -6.53
CA ASN A 180 -7.11 -1.45 -7.40
C ASN A 180 -8.20 -0.48 -6.92
N SER A 181 -8.50 0.55 -7.70
CA SER A 181 -9.53 1.56 -7.35
C SER A 181 -10.96 1.00 -7.23
N LYS A 182 -11.22 -0.26 -7.57
CA LYS A 182 -12.56 -0.88 -7.60
C LYS A 182 -12.69 -2.10 -6.69
N TYR A 183 -11.61 -2.83 -6.48
CA TYR A 183 -11.62 -4.13 -5.84
C TYR A 183 -10.49 -4.29 -4.84
N ILE A 184 -10.77 -5.07 -3.80
CA ILE A 184 -9.79 -5.59 -2.86
C ILE A 184 -9.87 -7.11 -2.92
N GLY A 185 -8.75 -7.77 -3.10
CA GLY A 185 -8.62 -9.21 -3.07
C GLY A 185 -7.64 -9.69 -2.02
N VAL A 186 -7.91 -10.88 -1.51
CA VAL A 186 -7.04 -11.56 -0.55
C VAL A 186 -6.84 -13.02 -0.96
N ILE A 187 -5.67 -13.54 -0.63
CA ILE A 187 -5.44 -14.98 -0.57
C ILE A 187 -5.34 -15.36 0.90
N LEU A 188 -6.18 -16.29 1.31
CA LEU A 188 -6.26 -16.81 2.67
C LEU A 188 -5.57 -18.17 2.75
N ASP A 189 -4.95 -18.44 3.91
CA ASP A 189 -4.54 -19.79 4.25
C ASP A 189 -5.78 -20.69 4.44
N ALA A 190 -5.70 -21.90 3.94
CA ALA A 190 -6.68 -22.91 4.31
C ALA A 190 -6.33 -23.51 5.68
N ASP A 191 -7.33 -23.77 6.50
CA ASP A 191 -7.17 -24.37 7.83
C ASP A 191 -6.50 -25.75 7.79
N ASP A 192 -6.56 -26.46 6.65
CA ASP A 192 -5.96 -27.77 6.42
C ASP A 192 -4.56 -27.72 5.74
N GLY A 193 -4.05 -26.51 5.46
CA GLY A 193 -2.74 -26.27 4.83
C GLY A 193 -2.60 -26.72 3.37
N ASN A 194 -3.65 -27.24 2.75
CA ASN A 194 -3.56 -27.81 1.41
C ASN A 194 -4.10 -26.92 0.29
N LYS A 195 -5.03 -26.01 0.58
CA LYS A 195 -5.64 -25.17 -0.44
C LYS A 195 -5.80 -23.75 0.06
N ASN A 196 -5.27 -22.81 -0.70
CA ASN A 196 -5.53 -21.39 -0.47
C ASN A 196 -6.90 -21.01 -1.04
N GLU A 197 -7.52 -20.04 -0.42
CA GLU A 197 -8.76 -19.45 -0.90
C GLU A 197 -8.51 -18.03 -1.39
N LEU A 198 -9.01 -17.70 -2.58
CA LEU A 198 -8.97 -16.36 -3.12
C LEU A 198 -10.37 -15.74 -3.02
N GLU A 199 -10.47 -14.62 -2.35
CA GLU A 199 -11.69 -13.81 -2.30
C GLU A 199 -11.45 -12.40 -2.86
N VAL A 200 -12.45 -11.86 -3.57
CA VAL A 200 -12.43 -10.48 -4.08
C VAL A 200 -13.73 -9.78 -3.71
N PHE A 201 -13.59 -8.54 -3.25
CA PHE A 201 -14.70 -7.67 -2.85
C PHE A 201 -14.67 -6.35 -3.61
N GLU A 202 -15.83 -5.81 -3.89
CA GLU A 202 -16.00 -4.40 -4.25
C GLU A 202 -15.75 -3.52 -3.02
N LEU A 203 -15.41 -2.25 -3.20
CA LEU A 203 -15.21 -1.30 -2.09
C LEU A 203 -16.49 -1.07 -1.26
N SER A 204 -17.64 -1.48 -1.78
CA SER A 204 -18.93 -1.51 -1.06
C SER A 204 -19.04 -2.67 -0.06
N GLY A 205 -18.11 -3.61 -0.08
CA GLY A 205 -18.15 -4.84 0.72
C GLY A 205 -18.87 -6.02 0.05
N LYS A 206 -19.39 -5.84 -1.15
CA LYS A 206 -20.02 -6.93 -1.89
C LYS A 206 -18.97 -7.89 -2.44
N ARG A 207 -19.06 -9.18 -2.04
CA ARG A 207 -18.17 -10.21 -2.57
C ARG A 207 -18.42 -10.44 -4.06
N LYS A 208 -17.37 -10.35 -4.85
CA LYS A 208 -17.38 -10.50 -6.31
C LYS A 208 -16.94 -11.89 -6.75
N LEU A 209 -15.96 -12.45 -6.06
CA LEU A 209 -15.36 -13.73 -6.40
C LEU A 209 -14.95 -14.47 -5.11
N LYS A 210 -15.08 -15.80 -5.17
CA LYS A 210 -14.51 -16.75 -4.22
C LYS A 210 -14.15 -18.01 -4.98
N ILE A 211 -12.88 -18.40 -4.95
CA ILE A 211 -12.38 -19.63 -5.58
C ILE A 211 -11.33 -20.30 -4.69
N GLU A 212 -11.31 -21.64 -4.70
CA GLU A 212 -10.21 -22.41 -4.16
C GLU A 212 -9.07 -22.45 -5.17
N LEU A 213 -7.84 -22.26 -4.71
CA LEU A 213 -6.63 -22.34 -5.51
C LEU A 213 -6.02 -23.73 -5.35
N SER A 214 -5.85 -24.45 -6.47
CA SER A 214 -5.26 -25.80 -6.47
C SER A 214 -3.75 -25.80 -6.23
N GLU A 215 -3.10 -24.64 -6.28
CA GLU A 215 -1.67 -24.46 -6.18
C GLU A 215 -1.33 -23.27 -5.30
N GLN A 216 -0.12 -23.23 -4.78
CA GLN A 216 0.40 -22.05 -4.11
C GLN A 216 0.97 -21.08 -5.15
N TYR A 217 0.57 -19.83 -5.06
CA TYR A 217 1.06 -18.75 -5.90
C TYR A 217 1.90 -17.79 -5.06
N LYS A 218 3.02 -17.32 -5.63
CA LYS A 218 3.94 -16.38 -4.97
C LYS A 218 3.55 -14.93 -5.18
N GLN A 219 2.95 -14.66 -6.33
CA GLN A 219 2.50 -13.31 -6.67
C GLN A 219 1.05 -13.35 -7.13
N VAL A 220 0.33 -12.33 -6.73
CA VAL A 220 -1.02 -12.06 -7.20
C VAL A 220 -1.13 -10.57 -7.53
N GLN A 221 -1.73 -10.26 -8.66
CA GLN A 221 -1.94 -8.89 -9.12
C GLN A 221 -3.30 -8.74 -9.77
N LEU A 222 -3.85 -7.55 -9.66
CA LEU A 222 -5.07 -7.14 -10.35
C LEU A 222 -4.69 -6.12 -11.42
N ASN A 223 -4.90 -6.47 -12.69
CA ASN A 223 -4.60 -5.56 -13.78
C ASN A 223 -5.74 -4.55 -14.01
N ASP A 224 -5.49 -3.54 -14.87
CA ASP A 224 -6.45 -2.47 -15.19
C ASP A 224 -7.73 -2.98 -15.85
N ASN A 225 -7.69 -4.14 -16.49
CA ASN A 225 -8.87 -4.82 -17.05
C ASN A 225 -9.67 -5.58 -15.99
N ASN A 226 -9.32 -5.44 -14.71
CA ASN A 226 -9.88 -6.19 -13.59
C ASN A 226 -9.74 -7.71 -13.75
N GLU A 227 -8.60 -8.17 -14.25
CA GLU A 227 -8.25 -9.57 -14.34
C GLU A 227 -7.21 -9.90 -13.26
N ILE A 228 -7.36 -11.06 -12.64
CA ILE A 228 -6.49 -11.51 -11.55
C ILE A 228 -5.41 -12.39 -12.16
N MET A 229 -4.17 -11.94 -12.09
CA MET A 229 -3.00 -12.69 -12.51
C MET A 229 -2.33 -13.35 -11.30
N LEU A 230 -2.12 -14.65 -11.37
CA LEU A 230 -1.48 -15.48 -10.36
C LEU A 230 -0.23 -16.11 -10.93
N ASN A 231 0.91 -15.90 -10.29
CA ASN A 231 2.18 -16.46 -10.71
C ASN A 231 2.77 -17.37 -9.62
N SER A 232 3.23 -18.55 -10.04
CA SER A 232 4.11 -19.43 -9.28
C SER A 232 5.45 -19.56 -10.01
N ASP A 233 6.39 -20.31 -9.46
CA ASP A 233 7.70 -20.57 -10.11
C ASP A 233 7.59 -21.21 -11.50
N SER A 234 6.49 -21.91 -11.76
CA SER A 234 6.32 -22.72 -12.98
C SER A 234 5.05 -22.43 -13.74
N LYS A 235 4.18 -21.54 -13.24
CA LYS A 235 2.86 -21.36 -13.84
C LYS A 235 2.35 -19.93 -13.71
N CYS A 236 1.73 -19.44 -14.78
CA CYS A 236 0.95 -18.21 -14.80
C CYS A 236 -0.51 -18.56 -15.10
N VAL A 237 -1.43 -17.99 -14.32
CA VAL A 237 -2.87 -18.17 -14.50
C VAL A 237 -3.55 -16.80 -14.45
N ILE A 238 -4.51 -16.56 -15.33
CA ILE A 238 -5.32 -15.35 -15.33
C ILE A 238 -6.79 -15.74 -15.18
N TYR A 239 -7.44 -15.15 -14.17
CA TYR A 239 -8.88 -15.27 -13.94
C TYR A 239 -9.60 -13.97 -14.27
N LYS A 240 -10.80 -14.11 -14.83
CA LYS A 240 -11.78 -13.02 -14.89
C LYS A 240 -12.50 -12.88 -13.54
N MET A 241 -13.10 -11.72 -13.28
CA MET A 241 -13.90 -11.46 -12.06
C MET A 241 -15.14 -12.34 -11.89
N ASN A 242 -15.53 -13.10 -12.90
CA ASN A 242 -16.61 -14.09 -12.81
C ASN A 242 -16.10 -15.51 -12.51
N GLY A 243 -14.80 -15.68 -12.20
CA GLY A 243 -14.17 -16.95 -11.88
C GLY A 243 -13.74 -17.79 -13.10
N ILE A 244 -13.99 -17.33 -14.30
CA ILE A 244 -13.55 -18.04 -15.52
C ILE A 244 -12.04 -17.88 -15.68
N LYS A 245 -11.36 -19.01 -15.79
CA LYS A 245 -9.94 -19.06 -16.13
C LYS A 245 -9.76 -18.65 -17.60
N LYS A 246 -9.20 -17.45 -17.83
CA LYS A 246 -8.95 -16.90 -19.16
C LYS A 246 -7.70 -17.48 -19.79
N PHE A 247 -6.68 -17.70 -18.98
CA PHE A 247 -5.38 -18.15 -19.43
C PHE A 247 -4.73 -19.07 -18.38
N SER A 248 -3.98 -20.04 -18.84
CA SER A 248 -3.11 -20.86 -17.99
C SER A 248 -1.97 -21.38 -18.83
N SER A 249 -0.73 -21.12 -18.41
CA SER A 249 0.46 -21.63 -19.08
C SER A 249 1.51 -22.02 -18.05
N ASN A 250 2.23 -23.12 -18.36
CA ASN A 250 3.45 -23.46 -17.63
C ASN A 250 4.59 -22.60 -18.15
N ILE A 251 5.35 -22.01 -17.24
CA ILE A 251 6.54 -21.21 -17.53
C ILE A 251 7.72 -22.17 -17.60
N LYS A 252 8.43 -22.18 -18.74
CA LYS A 252 9.68 -22.92 -18.88
C LYS A 252 10.82 -21.99 -18.48
N GLY A 253 11.38 -22.16 -17.28
CA GLY A 253 12.46 -21.34 -16.72
C GLY A 253 12.16 -20.93 -15.28
N LYS A 254 13.17 -20.49 -14.53
CA LYS A 254 12.96 -19.83 -13.26
C LYS A 254 12.41 -18.43 -13.52
N VAL A 255 11.29 -18.10 -12.90
CA VAL A 255 10.85 -16.70 -12.77
C VAL A 255 11.67 -16.13 -11.61
N GLU A 256 12.60 -15.24 -11.90
CA GLU A 256 13.24 -14.41 -10.87
C GLU A 256 12.23 -13.34 -10.43
N HIS A 257 12.07 -13.20 -9.13
CA HIS A 257 11.09 -12.32 -8.49
C HIS A 257 11.80 -11.14 -7.84
#